data_67c11be142f862086b5af0a9d1cbe2f7
#
_entry.id   67c11be142f862086b5af0a9d1cbe2f7
#
_cell.length_a   1.000
_cell.length_b   1.000
_cell.length_c   1.000
_cell.angle_alpha   90.00
_cell.angle_beta   90.00
_cell.angle_gamma   90.00
#
_symmetry.space_group_name_H-M   'P 1'
#
loop_
_entity.id
_entity.type
_entity.pdbx_description
1 polymer ?
#
loop_
_entity_poly.entity_id
_entity_poly.type
_entity_poly.pdbx_seq_one_letter_code
_entity_poly.pdbx_strand_id
1 'polypeptide(L)'
;YMHEVVDAVTQGNKDGILEQKPTLVNLQCDIDHPTQAMADMLHIIHEFGGVENLKGKKIAMSWAYSPSYGKPLSVPQGVIGLMTRFGMDVVLAHPEGYEVFPEVEAVAAENAKKSGGSFTKTNSMAEAFKDADIVYPKSWAPFAAMEKRTELYGNGDFEGIKELEKELLAQNAQHKDWACTEELMATTKDGKALYLHCLPADITGVSCEEGEVDASVFDRYRDPLYKEASYKPYIIAAMIFLAKFADPADILKKLEEKGTPRIFE
;
A
#
# COMPACT_ATOMS: atom_id res chain seq x y z
N TYR A 1 17.69 5.55 8.90
CA TYR A 1 17.57 6.98 8.59
C TYR A 1 16.45 7.67 9.39
N MET A 2 15.13 7.29 9.23
CA MET A 2 14.03 7.97 9.92
C MET A 2 14.17 7.92 11.44
N HIS A 3 14.54 6.78 12.04
CA HIS A 3 14.79 6.66 13.47
C HIS A 3 15.90 7.59 13.93
N GLU A 4 16.99 7.68 13.18
CA GLU A 4 18.11 8.59 13.49
C GLU A 4 17.67 10.06 13.47
N VAL A 5 16.81 10.44 12.53
CA VAL A 5 16.23 11.81 12.51
C VAL A 5 15.35 12.06 13.73
N VAL A 6 14.50 11.07 14.11
CA VAL A 6 13.67 11.17 15.34
C VAL A 6 14.53 11.34 16.58
N ASP A 7 15.61 10.56 16.68
CA ASP A 7 16.54 10.61 17.81
C ASP A 7 17.28 11.96 17.85
N ALA A 8 17.77 12.45 16.70
CA ALA A 8 18.46 13.73 16.59
C ALA A 8 17.56 14.91 17.00
N VAL A 9 16.33 14.99 16.49
CA VAL A 9 15.40 16.08 16.85
C VAL A 9 14.93 15.96 18.31
N THR A 10 14.84 14.77 18.85
CA THR A 10 14.51 14.54 20.25
C THR A 10 15.64 15.02 21.15
N GLN A 11 16.88 14.70 20.79
CA GLN A 11 18.06 15.16 21.53
C GLN A 11 18.21 16.67 21.44
N GLY A 12 18.08 17.25 20.24
CA GLY A 12 18.19 18.70 20.03
C GLY A 12 17.14 19.49 20.85
N ASN A 13 15.93 18.94 21.04
CA ASN A 13 14.95 19.56 21.93
C ASN A 13 15.33 19.43 23.41
N LYS A 14 15.87 18.27 23.85
CA LYS A 14 16.37 18.08 25.22
C LYS A 14 17.52 19.02 25.56
N ASP A 15 18.39 19.26 24.60
CA ASP A 15 19.56 20.12 24.75
C ASP A 15 19.23 21.63 24.63
N GLY A 16 17.98 21.98 24.41
CA GLY A 16 17.51 23.35 24.25
C GLY A 16 17.93 24.01 22.93
N ILE A 17 18.42 23.24 21.95
CA ILE A 17 18.76 23.70 20.59
C ILE A 17 17.48 23.95 19.81
N LEU A 18 16.48 23.08 19.99
CA LEU A 18 15.15 23.20 19.37
C LEU A 18 14.14 23.61 20.44
N GLU A 19 13.45 24.73 20.21
CA GLU A 19 12.37 25.21 21.10
C GLU A 19 11.19 24.23 21.18
N GLN A 20 10.94 23.52 20.09
CA GLN A 20 9.88 22.52 19.99
C GLN A 20 10.46 21.23 19.40
N LYS A 21 9.94 20.07 19.86
CA LYS A 21 10.20 18.79 19.23
C LYS A 21 9.28 18.66 18.00
N PRO A 22 9.83 18.69 16.77
CA PRO A 22 9.00 18.52 15.59
C PRO A 22 8.45 17.09 15.52
N THR A 23 7.22 16.96 15.05
CA THR A 23 6.62 15.66 14.75
C THR A 23 7.08 15.20 13.37
N LEU A 24 7.57 13.95 13.31
CA LEU A 24 7.90 13.30 12.04
C LEU A 24 6.74 12.41 11.59
N VAL A 25 6.32 12.59 10.35
CA VAL A 25 5.28 11.79 9.72
C VAL A 25 5.92 10.96 8.62
N ASN A 26 5.80 9.62 8.73
CA ASN A 26 6.23 8.72 7.69
C ASN A 26 5.22 8.80 6.52
N LEU A 27 5.61 9.43 5.42
CA LEU A 27 4.82 9.42 4.20
C LEU A 27 5.03 8.12 3.41
N GLN A 28 6.29 7.65 3.36
CA GLN A 28 6.69 6.38 2.77
C GLN A 28 8.11 6.02 3.20
N CYS A 29 8.35 4.75 3.49
CA CYS A 29 9.70 4.18 3.69
C CYS A 29 9.76 2.79 3.06
N ASP A 30 10.86 2.06 3.26
CA ASP A 30 11.04 0.71 2.68
C ASP A 30 10.08 -0.32 3.29
N ILE A 31 9.64 -0.09 4.54
CA ILE A 31 8.78 -1.03 5.30
C ILE A 31 7.30 -0.72 5.07
N ASP A 32 6.91 0.56 5.04
CA ASP A 32 5.50 0.95 5.05
C ASP A 32 5.23 2.22 4.24
N HIS A 33 4.01 2.34 3.75
CA HIS A 33 3.44 3.54 3.16
C HIS A 33 2.15 3.93 3.91
N PRO A 34 2.26 4.43 5.17
CA PRO A 34 1.11 4.56 6.06
C PRO A 34 0.00 5.44 5.49
N THR A 35 0.37 6.54 4.83
CA THR A 35 -0.60 7.48 4.24
C THR A 35 -1.38 6.85 3.08
N GLN A 36 -0.75 5.94 2.32
CA GLN A 36 -1.43 5.19 1.26
C GLN A 36 -2.36 4.14 1.86
N ALA A 37 -1.83 3.25 2.69
CA ALA A 37 -2.61 2.16 3.27
C ALA A 37 -3.83 2.67 4.05
N MET A 38 -3.70 3.80 4.77
CA MET A 38 -4.83 4.44 5.46
C MET A 38 -5.81 5.10 4.50
N ALA A 39 -5.36 5.66 3.37
CA ALA A 39 -6.26 6.20 2.35
C ALA A 39 -7.05 5.09 1.66
N ASP A 40 -6.39 3.97 1.33
CA ASP A 40 -7.01 2.77 0.78
C ASP A 40 -8.07 2.22 1.76
N MET A 41 -7.72 2.13 3.05
CA MET A 41 -8.65 1.70 4.10
C MET A 41 -9.86 2.65 4.21
N LEU A 42 -9.66 3.96 4.15
CA LEU A 42 -10.75 4.94 4.18
C LEU A 42 -11.66 4.78 2.96
N HIS A 43 -11.09 4.54 1.79
CA HIS A 43 -11.86 4.23 0.58
C HIS A 43 -12.69 2.95 0.75
N ILE A 44 -12.07 1.87 1.23
CA ILE A 44 -12.75 0.59 1.50
C ILE A 44 -13.90 0.78 2.49
N ILE A 45 -13.68 1.51 3.60
CA ILE A 45 -14.73 1.81 4.59
C ILE A 45 -15.93 2.50 3.94
N HIS A 46 -15.69 3.46 3.05
CA HIS A 46 -16.76 4.16 2.34
C HIS A 46 -17.50 3.26 1.33
N GLU A 47 -16.77 2.43 0.59
CA GLU A 47 -17.37 1.53 -0.41
C GLU A 47 -18.20 0.41 0.24
N PHE A 48 -17.78 -0.08 1.41
CA PHE A 48 -18.53 -1.12 2.14
C PHE A 48 -19.48 -0.58 3.22
N GLY A 49 -19.60 0.76 3.35
CA GLY A 49 -20.60 1.42 4.19
C GLY A 49 -20.32 1.40 5.70
N GLY A 50 -19.06 1.18 6.11
CA GLY A 50 -18.65 1.24 7.51
C GLY A 50 -17.53 0.25 7.85
N VAL A 51 -16.78 0.56 8.91
CA VAL A 51 -15.68 -0.28 9.38
C VAL A 51 -16.16 -1.64 9.89
N GLU A 52 -17.35 -1.69 10.45
CA GLU A 52 -18.01 -2.90 10.95
C GLU A 52 -18.33 -3.94 9.85
N ASN A 53 -18.41 -3.50 8.61
CA ASN A 53 -18.69 -4.33 7.44
C ASN A 53 -17.44 -4.97 6.81
N LEU A 54 -16.24 -4.69 7.35
CA LEU A 54 -14.99 -5.17 6.79
C LEU A 54 -14.64 -6.59 7.24
N LYS A 55 -15.14 -7.01 8.39
CA LYS A 55 -14.84 -8.34 8.92
C LYS A 55 -15.26 -9.45 7.95
N GLY A 56 -14.32 -10.34 7.63
CA GLY A 56 -14.52 -11.44 6.68
C GLY A 56 -14.57 -11.02 5.20
N LYS A 57 -14.30 -9.74 4.89
CA LYS A 57 -14.05 -9.32 3.50
C LYS A 57 -12.70 -9.85 3.05
N LYS A 58 -12.69 -10.50 1.88
CA LYS A 58 -11.44 -11.01 1.29
C LYS A 58 -10.78 -9.94 0.44
N ILE A 59 -9.51 -9.61 0.76
CA ILE A 59 -8.65 -8.78 -0.06
C ILE A 59 -7.48 -9.59 -0.61
N ALA A 60 -7.29 -9.55 -1.93
CA ALA A 60 -6.14 -10.12 -2.62
C ALA A 60 -5.11 -9.02 -2.91
N MET A 61 -4.05 -8.95 -2.10
CA MET A 61 -2.85 -8.16 -2.42
C MET A 61 -1.95 -9.03 -3.29
N SER A 62 -1.84 -8.71 -4.56
CA SER A 62 -1.13 -9.55 -5.53
C SER A 62 0.01 -8.78 -6.20
N TRP A 63 1.17 -9.43 -6.34
CA TRP A 63 2.16 -8.97 -7.29
C TRP A 63 1.53 -8.92 -8.69
N ALA A 64 1.98 -7.97 -9.51
CA ALA A 64 1.61 -7.88 -10.90
C ALA A 64 2.82 -7.45 -11.73
N TYR A 65 2.86 -7.88 -12.99
CA TYR A 65 3.97 -7.60 -13.90
C TYR A 65 4.12 -6.11 -14.17
N SER A 66 5.37 -5.68 -14.21
CA SER A 66 5.74 -4.32 -14.61
C SER A 66 7.02 -4.34 -15.42
N PRO A 67 7.16 -3.49 -16.44
CA PRO A 67 8.44 -3.25 -17.11
C PRO A 67 9.43 -2.46 -16.25
N SER A 68 9.12 -2.18 -14.99
CA SER A 68 10.00 -1.52 -14.01
C SER A 68 10.50 -2.53 -12.98
N TYR A 69 11.80 -2.49 -12.66
CA TYR A 69 12.45 -3.37 -11.69
C TYR A 69 12.44 -2.82 -10.24
N GLY A 70 12.22 -1.53 -10.05
CA GLY A 70 12.51 -0.83 -8.79
C GLY A 70 11.30 -0.35 -8.02
N LYS A 71 10.10 -0.91 -8.25
CA LYS A 71 8.90 -0.51 -7.50
C LYS A 71 9.00 -0.92 -6.03
N PRO A 72 8.54 -0.06 -5.09
CA PRO A 72 8.77 -0.27 -3.65
C PRO A 72 7.89 -1.37 -3.05
N LEU A 73 8.42 -2.05 -2.03
CA LEU A 73 7.74 -3.04 -1.19
C LEU A 73 6.74 -2.42 -0.21
N SER A 74 6.86 -1.14 0.07
CA SER A 74 6.10 -0.47 1.14
C SER A 74 4.58 -0.53 0.96
N VAL A 75 4.07 -0.58 -0.27
CA VAL A 75 2.62 -0.65 -0.53
C VAL A 75 2.05 -2.02 -0.16
N PRO A 76 2.53 -3.16 -0.71
CA PRO A 76 2.02 -4.47 -0.30
C PRO A 76 2.19 -4.70 1.21
N GLN A 77 3.29 -4.28 1.80
CA GLN A 77 3.55 -4.41 3.23
C GLN A 77 2.58 -3.57 4.07
N GLY A 78 2.31 -2.34 3.68
CA GLY A 78 1.32 -1.49 4.33
C GLY A 78 -0.09 -2.06 4.24
N VAL A 79 -0.48 -2.59 3.08
CA VAL A 79 -1.80 -3.23 2.88
C VAL A 79 -1.96 -4.44 3.79
N ILE A 80 -1.06 -5.43 3.74
CA ILE A 80 -1.19 -6.64 4.57
C ILE A 80 -1.13 -6.32 6.06
N GLY A 81 -0.27 -5.38 6.47
CA GLY A 81 -0.11 -4.97 7.86
C GLY A 81 -1.33 -4.23 8.42
N LEU A 82 -2.00 -3.41 7.60
CA LEU A 82 -3.15 -2.64 8.04
C LEU A 82 -4.46 -3.44 7.93
N MET A 83 -4.76 -4.06 6.78
CA MET A 83 -6.05 -4.71 6.51
C MET A 83 -6.31 -5.88 7.47
N THR A 84 -5.27 -6.61 7.86
CA THR A 84 -5.36 -7.69 8.86
C THR A 84 -5.80 -7.22 10.25
N ARG A 85 -5.70 -5.92 10.57
CA ARG A 85 -6.17 -5.37 11.86
C ARG A 85 -7.69 -5.24 11.97
N PHE A 86 -8.40 -5.29 10.83
CA PHE A 86 -9.85 -5.06 10.74
C PHE A 86 -10.67 -6.34 10.55
N GLY A 87 -10.06 -7.50 10.82
CA GLY A 87 -10.75 -8.78 10.69
C GLY A 87 -11.00 -9.21 9.25
N MET A 88 -10.28 -8.62 8.29
CA MET A 88 -10.36 -9.00 6.88
C MET A 88 -9.59 -10.31 6.62
N ASP A 89 -9.98 -11.02 5.57
CA ASP A 89 -9.25 -12.18 5.06
C ASP A 89 -8.28 -11.71 3.98
N VAL A 90 -7.00 -11.61 4.34
CA VAL A 90 -5.95 -11.06 3.51
C VAL A 90 -5.14 -12.17 2.86
N VAL A 91 -5.08 -12.15 1.53
CA VAL A 91 -4.26 -13.07 0.74
C VAL A 91 -3.13 -12.28 0.10
N LEU A 92 -1.89 -12.64 0.38
CA LEU A 92 -0.71 -12.13 -0.31
C LEU A 92 -0.33 -13.12 -1.43
N ALA A 93 -0.36 -12.66 -2.68
CA ALA A 93 0.00 -13.47 -3.84
C ALA A 93 1.21 -12.88 -4.56
N HIS A 94 2.21 -13.72 -4.85
CA HIS A 94 3.38 -13.34 -5.62
C HIS A 94 4.06 -14.56 -6.24
N PRO A 95 4.82 -14.40 -7.35
CA PRO A 95 5.70 -15.46 -7.84
C PRO A 95 6.75 -15.83 -6.78
N GLU A 96 7.31 -17.02 -6.87
CA GLU A 96 8.48 -17.39 -6.07
C GLU A 96 9.62 -16.42 -6.29
N GLY A 97 10.30 -16.00 -5.21
CA GLY A 97 11.39 -15.03 -5.24
C GLY A 97 10.94 -13.57 -5.13
N TYR A 98 9.64 -13.29 -4.97
CA TYR A 98 9.10 -11.95 -4.77
C TYR A 98 8.54 -11.72 -3.35
N GLU A 99 9.15 -12.38 -2.38
CA GLU A 99 8.78 -12.27 -0.97
C GLU A 99 8.92 -10.81 -0.49
N VAL A 100 8.05 -10.44 0.45
CA VAL A 100 8.14 -9.19 1.23
C VAL A 100 8.96 -9.45 2.51
N PHE A 101 9.11 -8.44 3.37
CA PHE A 101 9.84 -8.59 4.63
C PHE A 101 9.16 -9.61 5.55
N PRO A 102 9.89 -10.64 6.01
CA PRO A 102 9.34 -11.68 6.88
C PRO A 102 8.72 -11.15 8.17
N GLU A 103 9.29 -10.07 8.72
CA GLU A 103 8.79 -9.41 9.92
C GLU A 103 7.42 -8.79 9.70
N VAL A 104 7.17 -8.24 8.51
CA VAL A 104 5.87 -7.68 8.14
C VAL A 104 4.81 -8.77 7.98
N GLU A 105 5.19 -9.91 7.37
CA GLU A 105 4.30 -11.08 7.28
C GLU A 105 3.94 -11.63 8.66
N ALA A 106 4.91 -11.71 9.58
CA ALA A 106 4.69 -12.13 10.95
C ALA A 106 3.71 -11.19 11.68
N VAL A 107 3.87 -9.88 11.52
CA VAL A 107 2.95 -8.87 12.08
C VAL A 107 1.55 -9.01 11.47
N ALA A 108 1.43 -9.22 10.16
CA ALA A 108 0.15 -9.43 9.50
C ALA A 108 -0.58 -10.67 10.04
N ALA A 109 0.14 -11.79 10.20
CA ALA A 109 -0.41 -13.02 10.78
C ALA A 109 -0.88 -12.84 12.23
N GLU A 110 -0.11 -12.11 13.04
CA GLU A 110 -0.49 -11.81 14.43
C GLU A 110 -1.73 -10.89 14.49
N ASN A 111 -1.77 -9.86 13.65
CA ASN A 111 -2.92 -8.95 13.55
C ASN A 111 -4.19 -9.70 13.13
N ALA A 112 -4.11 -10.55 12.09
CA ALA A 112 -5.23 -11.37 11.64
C ALA A 112 -5.78 -12.25 12.77
N LYS A 113 -4.90 -12.93 13.52
CA LYS A 113 -5.28 -13.74 14.67
C LYS A 113 -6.00 -12.92 15.75
N LYS A 114 -5.51 -11.72 16.05
CA LYS A 114 -6.10 -10.83 17.07
C LYS A 114 -7.46 -10.25 16.65
N SER A 115 -7.63 -9.92 15.39
CA SER A 115 -8.84 -9.29 14.85
C SER A 115 -9.94 -10.30 14.49
N GLY A 116 -9.58 -11.59 14.37
CA GLY A 116 -10.48 -12.66 13.92
C GLY A 116 -10.68 -12.72 12.42
N GLY A 117 -9.73 -12.20 11.64
CA GLY A 117 -9.56 -12.42 10.20
C GLY A 117 -8.53 -13.51 9.91
N SER A 118 -8.02 -13.53 8.67
CA SER A 118 -6.97 -14.45 8.25
C SER A 118 -5.86 -13.75 7.45
N PHE A 119 -4.67 -14.36 7.46
CA PHE A 119 -3.57 -14.00 6.55
C PHE A 119 -3.02 -15.27 5.92
N THR A 120 -3.02 -15.32 4.60
CA THR A 120 -2.53 -16.47 3.83
C THR A 120 -1.66 -16.02 2.67
N LYS A 121 -0.82 -16.93 2.15
CA LYS A 121 0.03 -16.68 0.98
C LYS A 121 -0.23 -17.72 -0.09
N THR A 122 -0.06 -17.31 -1.36
CA THR A 122 -0.12 -18.20 -2.51
C THR A 122 0.81 -17.73 -3.63
N ASN A 123 1.26 -18.64 -4.46
CA ASN A 123 2.00 -18.35 -5.71
C ASN A 123 1.07 -18.36 -6.93
N SER A 124 -0.22 -18.03 -6.73
CA SER A 124 -1.22 -17.99 -7.78
C SER A 124 -2.13 -16.76 -7.64
N MET A 125 -2.05 -15.83 -8.60
CA MET A 125 -2.96 -14.68 -8.68
C MET A 125 -4.42 -15.16 -8.81
N ALA A 126 -4.66 -16.23 -9.59
CA ALA A 126 -6.01 -16.77 -9.79
C ALA A 126 -6.61 -17.32 -8.48
N GLU A 127 -5.82 -18.00 -7.66
CA GLU A 127 -6.27 -18.44 -6.33
C GLU A 127 -6.58 -17.26 -5.40
N ALA A 128 -5.74 -16.23 -5.42
CA ALA A 128 -5.95 -15.05 -4.61
C ALA A 128 -7.23 -14.30 -5.02
N PHE A 129 -7.46 -14.12 -6.33
CA PHE A 129 -8.61 -13.37 -6.86
C PHE A 129 -9.95 -14.10 -6.70
N LYS A 130 -9.93 -15.45 -6.71
CA LYS A 130 -11.16 -16.23 -6.58
C LYS A 130 -11.97 -15.80 -5.36
N ASP A 131 -13.23 -15.43 -5.59
CA ASP A 131 -14.18 -14.97 -4.57
C ASP A 131 -13.70 -13.76 -3.72
N ALA A 132 -12.70 -12.99 -4.18
CA ALA A 132 -12.23 -11.80 -3.49
C ALA A 132 -13.28 -10.67 -3.56
N ASP A 133 -13.51 -9.97 -2.45
CA ASP A 133 -14.29 -8.73 -2.38
C ASP A 133 -13.49 -7.53 -2.91
N ILE A 134 -12.16 -7.60 -2.77
CA ILE A 134 -11.21 -6.53 -3.14
C ILE A 134 -9.98 -7.16 -3.78
N VAL A 135 -9.46 -6.53 -4.85
CA VAL A 135 -8.20 -6.90 -5.48
C VAL A 135 -7.27 -5.70 -5.57
N TYR A 136 -5.98 -5.92 -5.30
CA TYR A 136 -4.96 -4.90 -5.32
C TYR A 136 -3.71 -5.45 -6.06
N PRO A 137 -3.76 -5.51 -7.40
CA PRO A 137 -2.60 -5.91 -8.19
C PRO A 137 -1.58 -4.78 -8.23
N LYS A 138 -0.32 -5.08 -7.87
CA LYS A 138 0.75 -4.07 -7.77
C LYS A 138 2.11 -4.73 -7.94
N SER A 139 2.96 -4.18 -8.78
CA SER A 139 4.34 -4.62 -8.88
C SER A 139 5.19 -4.14 -7.70
N TRP A 140 6.14 -4.97 -7.29
CA TRP A 140 7.23 -4.61 -6.39
C TRP A 140 8.49 -5.40 -6.69
N ALA A 141 9.65 -4.86 -6.31
CA ALA A 141 10.91 -5.59 -6.40
C ALA A 141 11.00 -6.63 -5.26
N PRO A 142 11.65 -7.78 -5.49
CA PRO A 142 11.94 -8.75 -4.43
C PRO A 142 12.71 -8.12 -3.27
N PHE A 143 12.46 -8.58 -2.05
CA PHE A 143 13.20 -8.12 -0.87
C PHE A 143 14.73 -8.26 -1.03
N ALA A 144 15.19 -9.45 -1.46
CA ALA A 144 16.61 -9.70 -1.69
C ALA A 144 17.25 -8.76 -2.74
N ALA A 145 16.48 -8.35 -3.76
CA ALA A 145 16.94 -7.37 -4.75
C ALA A 145 17.10 -5.97 -4.14
N MET A 146 16.23 -5.58 -3.22
CA MET A 146 16.33 -4.30 -2.52
C MET A 146 17.54 -4.24 -1.58
N GLU A 147 17.86 -5.36 -0.90
CA GLU A 147 19.07 -5.49 -0.09
C GLU A 147 20.33 -5.33 -0.97
N LYS A 148 20.44 -6.11 -2.05
CA LYS A 148 21.57 -6.04 -3.01
C LYS A 148 21.73 -4.64 -3.60
N ARG A 149 20.61 -3.99 -3.96
CA ARG A 149 20.62 -2.62 -4.48
C ARG A 149 21.15 -1.62 -3.44
N THR A 150 20.74 -1.76 -2.18
CA THR A 150 21.21 -0.90 -1.08
C THR A 150 22.71 -1.05 -0.86
N GLU A 151 23.23 -2.29 -0.90
CA GLU A 151 24.65 -2.56 -0.79
C GLU A 151 25.46 -1.93 -1.94
N LEU A 152 25.01 -2.11 -3.19
CA LEU A 152 25.65 -1.53 -4.38
C LEU A 152 25.68 0.01 -4.31
N TYR A 153 24.58 0.65 -3.90
CA TYR A 153 24.55 2.11 -3.68
C TYR A 153 25.49 2.54 -2.56
N GLY A 154 25.54 1.80 -1.45
CA GLY A 154 26.42 2.09 -0.32
C GLY A 154 27.90 2.02 -0.71
N ASN A 155 28.25 1.16 -1.65
CA ASN A 155 29.60 0.98 -2.19
C ASN A 155 29.92 1.92 -3.38
N GLY A 156 28.95 2.68 -3.89
CA GLY A 156 29.09 3.50 -5.08
C GLY A 156 29.28 2.70 -6.38
N ASP A 157 28.85 1.44 -6.39
CA ASP A 157 28.94 0.55 -7.55
C ASP A 157 27.78 0.75 -8.52
N PHE A 158 27.85 1.79 -9.34
CA PHE A 158 26.82 2.11 -10.31
C PHE A 158 26.77 1.16 -11.51
N GLU A 159 27.88 0.48 -11.84
CA GLU A 159 27.85 -0.56 -12.88
C GLU A 159 27.15 -1.83 -12.37
N GLY A 160 27.41 -2.24 -11.14
CA GLY A 160 26.67 -3.33 -10.49
C GLY A 160 25.17 -3.06 -10.40
N ILE A 161 24.75 -1.79 -10.19
CA ILE A 161 23.33 -1.40 -10.22
C ILE A 161 22.71 -1.62 -11.60
N LYS A 162 23.41 -1.26 -12.68
CA LYS A 162 22.92 -1.48 -14.06
C LYS A 162 22.81 -2.97 -14.41
N GLU A 163 23.74 -3.79 -13.94
CA GLU A 163 23.65 -5.25 -14.16
C GLU A 163 22.50 -5.84 -13.35
N LEU A 164 22.30 -5.43 -12.09
CA LEU A 164 21.17 -5.83 -11.27
C LEU A 164 19.83 -5.43 -11.92
N GLU A 165 19.74 -4.23 -12.50
CA GLU A 165 18.56 -3.81 -13.26
C GLU A 165 18.22 -4.76 -14.39
N LYS A 166 19.22 -5.17 -15.20
CA LYS A 166 19.03 -6.12 -16.31
C LYS A 166 18.56 -7.47 -15.80
N GLU A 167 19.17 -7.97 -14.72
CA GLU A 167 18.79 -9.24 -14.08
C GLU A 167 17.32 -9.20 -13.63
N LEU A 168 16.91 -8.14 -12.93
CA LEU A 168 15.55 -8.02 -12.40
C LEU A 168 14.50 -7.79 -13.48
N LEU A 169 14.82 -7.03 -14.54
CA LEU A 169 13.94 -6.90 -15.70
C LEU A 169 13.74 -8.24 -16.42
N ALA A 170 14.82 -9.04 -16.56
CA ALA A 170 14.73 -10.37 -17.15
C ALA A 170 13.93 -11.34 -16.26
N GLN A 171 14.03 -11.21 -14.92
CA GLN A 171 13.23 -11.97 -13.97
C GLN A 171 11.76 -11.60 -14.07
N ASN A 172 11.42 -10.30 -14.04
CA ASN A 172 10.05 -9.83 -14.22
C ASN A 172 9.41 -10.36 -15.51
N ALA A 173 10.16 -10.35 -16.59
CA ALA A 173 9.69 -10.80 -17.90
C ALA A 173 9.27 -12.28 -17.97
N GLN A 174 9.64 -13.09 -16.98
CA GLN A 174 9.20 -14.49 -16.84
C GLN A 174 7.78 -14.61 -16.27
N HIS A 175 7.21 -13.52 -15.75
CA HIS A 175 5.93 -13.48 -15.05
C HIS A 175 4.94 -12.47 -15.68
N LYS A 176 4.97 -12.35 -17.02
CA LYS A 176 4.05 -11.46 -17.76
C LYS A 176 2.59 -11.90 -17.67
N ASP A 177 2.35 -13.15 -17.33
CA ASP A 177 1.03 -13.73 -17.05
C ASP A 177 0.42 -13.24 -15.72
N TRP A 178 1.21 -12.59 -14.87
CA TRP A 178 0.72 -11.93 -13.64
C TRP A 178 0.18 -10.54 -13.96
N ALA A 179 -0.96 -10.48 -14.63
CA ALA A 179 -1.68 -9.25 -14.97
C ALA A 179 -3.14 -9.35 -14.53
N CYS A 180 -3.69 -8.25 -14.06
CA CYS A 180 -5.12 -8.19 -13.71
C CYS A 180 -5.95 -8.07 -14.99
N THR A 181 -6.49 -9.20 -15.45
CA THR A 181 -7.29 -9.30 -16.66
C THR A 181 -8.79 -9.34 -16.38
N GLU A 182 -9.61 -9.16 -17.42
CA GLU A 182 -11.07 -9.32 -17.32
C GLU A 182 -11.47 -10.73 -16.88
N GLU A 183 -10.75 -11.75 -17.34
CA GLU A 183 -11.01 -13.14 -16.97
C GLU A 183 -10.77 -13.37 -15.47
N LEU A 184 -9.68 -12.81 -14.93
CA LEU A 184 -9.40 -12.89 -13.50
C LEU A 184 -10.42 -12.09 -12.68
N MET A 185 -10.78 -10.89 -13.12
CA MET A 185 -11.82 -10.10 -12.47
C MET A 185 -13.17 -10.82 -12.42
N ALA A 186 -13.50 -11.59 -13.47
CA ALA A 186 -14.73 -12.39 -13.50
C ALA A 186 -14.76 -13.52 -12.44
N THR A 187 -13.60 -13.96 -11.92
CA THR A 187 -13.51 -15.00 -10.85
C THR A 187 -13.69 -14.43 -9.44
N THR A 188 -13.65 -13.13 -9.30
CA THR A 188 -13.87 -12.45 -8.02
C THR A 188 -15.33 -12.57 -7.58
N LYS A 189 -15.62 -12.13 -6.38
CA LYS A 189 -16.97 -12.21 -5.83
C LYS A 189 -17.99 -11.46 -6.73
N ASP A 190 -18.94 -12.22 -7.27
CA ASP A 190 -19.93 -11.74 -8.25
C ASP A 190 -19.31 -11.10 -9.52
N GLY A 191 -18.02 -11.32 -9.79
CA GLY A 191 -17.26 -10.66 -10.86
C GLY A 191 -17.11 -9.14 -10.66
N LYS A 192 -17.24 -8.64 -9.41
CA LYS A 192 -17.36 -7.20 -9.09
C LYS A 192 -16.49 -6.76 -7.93
N ALA A 193 -15.36 -7.44 -7.68
CA ALA A 193 -14.43 -7.00 -6.64
C ALA A 193 -14.03 -5.52 -6.85
N LEU A 194 -13.91 -4.80 -5.76
CA LEU A 194 -13.32 -3.46 -5.79
C LEU A 194 -11.86 -3.56 -6.22
N TYR A 195 -11.49 -2.90 -7.30
CA TYR A 195 -10.11 -2.81 -7.76
C TYR A 195 -9.43 -1.60 -7.15
N LEU A 196 -8.30 -1.80 -6.49
CA LEU A 196 -7.47 -0.75 -5.87
C LEU A 196 -6.10 -0.67 -6.53
N HIS A 197 -5.52 0.53 -6.52
CA HIS A 197 -4.14 0.77 -6.94
C HIS A 197 -3.63 2.11 -6.43
N CYS A 198 -2.42 2.13 -5.86
CA CYS A 198 -1.79 3.35 -5.31
C CYS A 198 -1.39 4.39 -6.37
N LEU A 199 -1.52 4.07 -7.65
CA LEU A 199 -1.09 4.90 -8.80
C LEU A 199 0.38 5.37 -8.73
N PRO A 200 1.05 5.57 -9.87
CA PRO A 200 0.58 5.25 -11.22
C PRO A 200 0.55 3.74 -11.48
N ALA A 201 -0.37 3.26 -12.32
CA ALA A 201 -0.45 1.89 -12.78
C ALA A 201 0.23 1.71 -14.14
N ASP A 202 0.85 0.53 -14.36
CA ASP A 202 1.28 0.12 -15.69
C ASP A 202 0.10 -0.55 -16.40
N ILE A 203 -0.48 0.16 -17.35
CA ILE A 203 -1.71 -0.25 -18.05
C ILE A 203 -1.33 -0.81 -19.41
N THR A 204 -1.66 -2.08 -19.65
CA THR A 204 -1.39 -2.80 -20.90
C THR A 204 -1.98 -2.07 -22.11
N GLY A 205 -1.15 -1.82 -23.11
CA GLY A 205 -1.53 -1.15 -24.34
C GLY A 205 -1.75 0.36 -24.23
N VAL A 206 -1.53 0.97 -23.03
CA VAL A 206 -1.69 2.42 -22.77
C VAL A 206 -0.38 3.04 -22.31
N SER A 207 0.10 2.69 -21.12
CA SER A 207 1.36 3.22 -20.57
C SER A 207 2.57 2.33 -20.88
N CYS A 208 2.34 1.07 -21.23
CA CYS A 208 3.33 0.07 -21.61
C CYS A 208 2.70 -0.97 -22.53
N GLU A 209 3.53 -1.82 -23.15
CA GLU A 209 3.05 -2.92 -24.01
C GLU A 209 2.31 -3.98 -23.21
N GLU A 210 2.90 -4.38 -22.07
CA GLU A 210 2.34 -5.32 -21.10
C GLU A 210 2.57 -4.76 -19.68
N GLY A 211 1.57 -4.85 -18.79
CA GLY A 211 1.63 -4.22 -17.48
C GLY A 211 0.78 -4.91 -16.41
N GLU A 212 0.55 -4.18 -15.33
CA GLU A 212 -0.12 -4.67 -14.11
C GLU A 212 -1.60 -5.01 -14.35
N VAL A 213 -2.24 -4.36 -15.34
CA VAL A 213 -3.70 -4.42 -15.54
C VAL A 213 -4.08 -4.17 -16.98
N ASP A 214 -5.14 -4.83 -17.45
CA ASP A 214 -5.77 -4.56 -18.74
C ASP A 214 -6.43 -3.19 -18.77
N ALA A 215 -6.36 -2.49 -19.91
CA ALA A 215 -6.95 -1.18 -20.09
C ALA A 215 -8.46 -1.16 -19.80
N SER A 216 -9.19 -2.21 -20.18
CA SER A 216 -10.64 -2.31 -19.94
C SER A 216 -10.99 -2.41 -18.45
N VAL A 217 -10.20 -3.17 -17.68
CA VAL A 217 -10.35 -3.25 -16.22
C VAL A 217 -10.04 -1.89 -15.60
N PHE A 218 -8.91 -1.27 -15.96
CA PHE A 218 -8.53 0.04 -15.43
C PHE A 218 -9.59 1.11 -15.73
N ASP A 219 -10.10 1.18 -16.95
CA ASP A 219 -11.12 2.16 -17.36
C ASP A 219 -12.43 1.99 -16.58
N ARG A 220 -12.84 0.75 -16.27
CA ARG A 220 -14.01 0.47 -15.45
C ARG A 220 -13.89 1.04 -14.04
N TYR A 221 -12.68 1.00 -13.45
CA TYR A 221 -12.41 1.44 -12.08
C TYR A 221 -11.72 2.80 -11.99
N ARG A 222 -11.55 3.52 -13.10
CA ARG A 222 -10.86 4.80 -13.13
C ARG A 222 -11.40 5.81 -12.09
N ASP A 223 -12.71 6.02 -12.07
CA ASP A 223 -13.33 6.98 -11.16
C ASP A 223 -13.23 6.54 -9.69
N PRO A 224 -13.49 5.27 -9.31
CA PRO A 224 -13.18 4.75 -7.98
C PRO A 224 -11.71 4.90 -7.58
N LEU A 225 -10.75 4.66 -8.49
CA LEU A 225 -9.32 4.83 -8.21
C LEU A 225 -8.92 6.28 -7.92
N TYR A 226 -9.44 7.23 -8.69
CA TYR A 226 -9.21 8.65 -8.40
C TYR A 226 -9.87 9.08 -7.10
N LYS A 227 -11.00 8.50 -6.73
CA LYS A 227 -11.64 8.68 -5.42
C LYS A 227 -10.75 8.13 -4.31
N GLU A 228 -10.21 6.91 -4.45
CA GLU A 228 -9.21 6.33 -3.54
C GLU A 228 -8.03 7.28 -3.33
N ALA A 229 -7.40 7.75 -4.42
CA ALA A 229 -6.29 8.70 -4.36
C ALA A 229 -6.66 10.00 -3.64
N SER A 230 -7.90 10.47 -3.76
CA SER A 230 -8.39 11.70 -3.14
C SER A 230 -8.48 11.64 -1.62
N TYR A 231 -8.45 10.46 -1.01
CA TYR A 231 -8.47 10.32 0.45
C TYR A 231 -7.13 10.60 1.11
N LYS A 232 -6.02 10.53 0.37
CA LYS A 232 -4.66 10.76 0.93
C LYS A 232 -4.50 12.13 1.61
N PRO A 233 -4.97 13.27 1.04
CA PRO A 233 -4.93 14.56 1.71
C PRO A 233 -5.68 14.58 3.05
N TYR A 234 -6.81 13.88 3.15
CA TYR A 234 -7.58 13.82 4.40
C TYR A 234 -6.83 13.03 5.48
N ILE A 235 -6.17 11.94 5.13
CA ILE A 235 -5.32 11.18 6.05
C ILE A 235 -4.15 12.04 6.54
N ILE A 236 -3.47 12.75 5.65
CA ILE A 236 -2.37 13.66 6.01
C ILE A 236 -2.88 14.78 6.92
N ALA A 237 -4.02 15.38 6.61
CA ALA A 237 -4.65 16.40 7.45
C ALA A 237 -4.98 15.86 8.85
N ALA A 238 -5.52 14.63 8.93
CA ALA A 238 -5.80 13.98 10.21
C ALA A 238 -4.51 13.73 11.02
N MET A 239 -3.43 13.28 10.39
CA MET A 239 -2.14 13.09 11.05
C MET A 239 -1.58 14.42 11.60
N ILE A 240 -1.66 15.52 10.83
CA ILE A 240 -1.25 16.85 11.27
C ILE A 240 -2.13 17.30 12.45
N PHE A 241 -3.43 17.10 12.35
CA PHE A 241 -4.39 17.47 13.40
C PHE A 241 -4.10 16.73 14.72
N LEU A 242 -3.91 15.42 14.66
CA LEU A 242 -3.54 14.58 15.81
C LEU A 242 -2.19 14.97 16.43
N ALA A 243 -1.24 15.44 15.61
CA ALA A 243 0.05 15.91 16.11
C ALA A 243 -0.02 17.29 16.80
N LYS A 244 -1.00 18.13 16.41
CA LYS A 244 -1.14 19.50 16.93
C LYS A 244 -1.96 19.63 18.22
N PHE A 245 -2.90 18.72 18.45
CA PHE A 245 -3.86 18.86 19.54
C PHE A 245 -3.75 17.68 20.51
N ALA A 246 -3.61 17.98 21.81
CA ALA A 246 -3.53 16.96 22.86
C ALA A 246 -4.87 16.21 23.03
N ASP A 247 -5.99 16.89 22.82
CA ASP A 247 -7.33 16.30 22.82
C ASP A 247 -8.03 16.60 21.47
N PRO A 248 -7.71 15.86 20.42
CA PRO A 248 -8.26 16.10 19.09
C PRO A 248 -9.78 15.85 19.02
N ALA A 249 -10.32 14.93 19.81
CA ALA A 249 -11.75 14.63 19.82
C ALA A 249 -12.58 15.82 20.35
N ASP A 250 -12.13 16.45 21.45
CA ASP A 250 -12.78 17.63 22.01
C ASP A 250 -12.68 18.83 21.07
N ILE A 251 -11.54 19.01 20.40
CA ILE A 251 -11.39 20.09 19.42
C ILE A 251 -12.33 19.88 18.22
N LEU A 252 -12.44 18.66 17.69
CA LEU A 252 -13.38 18.36 16.60
C LEU A 252 -14.82 18.66 17.00
N LYS A 253 -15.22 18.26 18.20
CA LYS A 253 -16.56 18.57 18.74
C LYS A 253 -16.83 20.08 18.82
N LYS A 254 -15.88 20.84 19.35
CA LYS A 254 -15.96 22.31 19.41
C LYS A 254 -16.04 22.96 18.03
N LEU A 255 -15.31 22.41 17.03
CA LEU A 255 -15.39 22.90 15.66
C LEU A 255 -16.75 22.60 15.01
N GLU A 256 -17.32 21.44 15.28
CA GLU A 256 -18.66 21.05 14.85
C GLU A 256 -19.73 21.97 15.49
N GLU A 257 -19.69 22.16 16.80
CA GLU A 257 -20.60 23.05 17.53
C GLU A 257 -20.52 24.50 17.02
N LYS A 258 -19.33 24.97 16.63
CA LYS A 258 -19.15 26.31 16.05
C LYS A 258 -19.85 26.44 14.71
N GLY A 259 -20.00 25.36 13.95
CA GLY A 259 -20.78 25.33 12.71
C GLY A 259 -20.35 26.32 11.64
N THR A 260 -19.02 26.58 11.50
CA THR A 260 -18.53 27.52 10.49
C THR A 260 -18.90 27.02 9.09
N PRO A 261 -19.65 27.82 8.29
CA PRO A 261 -20.05 27.43 6.94
C PRO A 261 -18.85 27.10 6.05
N ARG A 262 -18.98 26.08 5.20
CA ARG A 262 -17.99 25.81 4.17
C ARG A 262 -18.01 26.93 3.13
N ILE A 263 -16.86 27.51 2.87
CA ILE A 263 -16.68 28.49 1.80
C ILE A 263 -16.37 27.71 0.53
N PHE A 264 -17.17 27.90 -0.51
CA PHE A 264 -16.92 27.42 -1.86
C PHE A 264 -16.49 28.63 -2.67
N GLU A 265 -15.23 28.63 -3.10
CA GLU A 265 -14.71 29.60 -4.08
C GLU A 265 -14.80 29.01 -5.48
#